data_00c3777579068bcdf592d67fd56db438
#
_entry.id   00c3777579068bcdf592d67fd56db438
#
_cell.length_a   1.000
_cell.length_b   1.000
_cell.length_c   1.000
_cell.angle_alpha   90.00
_cell.angle_beta   90.00
_cell.angle_gamma   90.00
#
_symmetry.space_group_name_H-M   'P 1'
#
loop_
_entity.id
_entity.type
_entity.pdbx_description
1 polymer ?
#
loop_
_entity_poly.entity_id
_entity_poly.type
_entity_poly.pdbx_seq_one_letter_code
_entity_poly.pdbx_strand_id
1 'polypeptide(L)'
;MALMDAYGLSLVSVQAWGLLWGALSVGIIVGGLVVARTGLTSNPVRILLLVNVVLWSVTALFAVRSSIVLLAIGMAVYMLLIPFAEAAEQTVLQQVVPFERQGRVFGFAQSVEQAASPLTSFLIGPITQFAVIPFMTDGWGARTIGPWFGTGPDRGIALVFVVVGVLGLVATVLAMYSRYYRELSAAMTRGSHEPDGEAGYAQVTSG
;
A
#
# COMPACT_ATOMS: atom_id res chain seq x y z
N MET A 1 -11.72 1.51 -1.03
CA MET A 1 -12.41 1.97 0.21
C MET A 1 -13.73 1.23 0.42
N ALA A 2 -14.64 1.12 -0.59
CA ALA A 2 -15.98 0.56 -0.41
C ALA A 2 -16.06 -0.84 0.28
N LEU A 3 -15.20 -1.78 -0.08
CA LEU A 3 -15.17 -3.11 0.58
C LEU A 3 -14.70 -3.04 2.03
N MET A 4 -13.80 -2.11 2.35
CA MET A 4 -13.32 -1.90 3.72
C MET A 4 -14.43 -1.37 4.61
N ASP A 5 -15.19 -0.39 4.13
CA ASP A 5 -16.34 0.15 4.85
C ASP A 5 -17.44 -0.91 5.02
N ALA A 6 -17.74 -1.68 3.96
CA ALA A 6 -18.69 -2.77 4.04
C ALA A 6 -18.27 -3.83 5.09
N TYR A 7 -16.98 -4.19 5.12
CA TYR A 7 -16.45 -5.13 6.11
C TYR A 7 -16.46 -4.55 7.53
N GLY A 8 -16.01 -3.30 7.70
CA GLY A 8 -16.01 -2.65 9.00
C GLY A 8 -17.41 -2.47 9.60
N LEU A 9 -18.37 -2.06 8.78
CA LEU A 9 -19.77 -1.90 9.19
C LEU A 9 -20.48 -3.22 9.46
N SER A 10 -19.97 -4.35 8.97
CA SER A 10 -20.48 -5.68 9.38
C SER A 10 -20.03 -6.06 10.79
N LEU A 11 -18.99 -5.44 11.33
CA LEU A 11 -18.41 -5.74 12.64
C LEU A 11 -18.86 -4.77 13.74
N VAL A 12 -19.13 -3.50 13.40
CA VAL A 12 -19.49 -2.45 14.36
C VAL A 12 -20.52 -1.48 13.79
N SER A 13 -21.13 -0.66 14.68
CA SER A 13 -22.08 0.39 14.29
C SER A 13 -21.41 1.50 13.49
N VAL A 14 -22.19 2.27 12.70
CA VAL A 14 -21.72 3.41 11.90
C VAL A 14 -20.98 4.43 12.74
N GLN A 15 -21.48 4.72 13.96
CA GLN A 15 -20.85 5.67 14.87
C GLN A 15 -19.48 5.18 15.36
N ALA A 16 -19.38 3.91 15.74
CA ALA A 16 -18.11 3.29 16.17
C ALA A 16 -17.12 3.23 15.01
N TRP A 17 -17.57 2.94 13.79
CA TRP A 17 -16.76 2.94 12.59
C TRP A 17 -16.20 4.33 12.28
N GLY A 18 -17.03 5.38 12.35
CA GLY A 18 -16.58 6.77 12.16
C GLY A 18 -15.58 7.22 13.22
N LEU A 19 -15.81 6.89 14.49
CA LEU A 19 -14.86 7.18 15.57
C LEU A 19 -13.53 6.46 15.38
N LEU A 20 -13.57 5.20 14.94
CA LEU A 20 -12.37 4.43 14.62
C LEU A 20 -11.56 5.09 13.51
N TRP A 21 -12.19 5.49 12.40
CA TRP A 21 -11.53 6.23 11.32
C TRP A 21 -10.91 7.53 11.81
N GLY A 22 -11.66 8.31 12.61
CA GLY A 22 -11.15 9.55 13.21
C GLY A 22 -9.94 9.33 14.12
N ALA A 23 -9.96 8.31 14.96
CA ALA A 23 -8.83 7.97 15.82
C ALA A 23 -7.61 7.48 15.01
N LEU A 24 -7.83 6.67 13.99
CA LEU A 24 -6.77 6.09 13.16
C LEU A 24 -6.12 7.12 12.22
N SER A 25 -6.84 8.19 11.84
CA SER A 25 -6.26 9.28 11.02
C SER A 25 -5.07 9.96 11.71
N VAL A 26 -4.99 9.92 13.04
CA VAL A 26 -3.82 10.38 13.80
C VAL A 26 -2.57 9.59 13.40
N GLY A 27 -2.71 8.33 13.01
CA GLY A 27 -1.62 7.49 12.52
C GLY A 27 -0.91 8.07 11.29
N ILE A 28 -1.66 8.65 10.35
CA ILE A 28 -1.09 9.33 9.17
C ILE A 28 -0.26 10.53 9.60
N ILE A 29 -0.77 11.35 10.53
CA ILE A 29 -0.07 12.53 11.05
C ILE A 29 1.23 12.11 11.73
N VAL A 30 1.17 11.09 12.60
CA VAL A 30 2.34 10.56 13.30
C VAL A 30 3.36 9.99 12.31
N GLY A 31 2.91 9.16 11.36
CA GLY A 31 3.78 8.59 10.32
C GLY A 31 4.46 9.68 9.48
N GLY A 32 3.69 10.69 9.02
CA GLY A 32 4.22 11.84 8.29
C GLY A 32 5.24 12.64 9.09
N LEU A 33 4.98 12.88 10.38
CA LEU A 33 5.90 13.60 11.27
C LEU A 33 7.20 12.81 11.50
N VAL A 34 7.11 11.49 11.63
CA VAL A 34 8.29 10.62 11.75
C VAL A 34 9.12 10.70 10.48
N VAL A 35 8.50 10.53 9.29
CA VAL A 35 9.20 10.68 7.99
C VAL A 35 9.85 12.05 7.87
N ALA A 36 9.15 13.13 8.23
CA ALA A 36 9.67 14.50 8.14
C ALA A 36 10.88 14.72 9.06
N ARG A 37 10.94 14.05 10.21
CA ARG A 37 12.04 14.20 11.18
C ARG A 37 13.22 13.29 10.92
N THR A 38 12.97 12.04 10.51
CA THR A 38 14.02 11.03 10.32
C THR A 38 14.57 11.01 8.91
N GLY A 39 13.84 11.57 7.95
CA GLY A 39 14.12 11.40 6.54
C GLY A 39 13.92 9.97 6.07
N LEU A 40 14.17 9.73 4.79
CA LEU A 40 14.26 8.39 4.23
C LEU A 40 15.73 7.95 4.24
N THR A 41 15.97 6.67 4.50
CA THR A 41 17.30 6.06 4.38
C THR A 41 17.83 6.21 2.94
N SER A 42 19.13 6.06 2.73
CA SER A 42 19.84 6.17 1.44
C SER A 42 19.27 5.30 0.30
N ASN A 43 18.35 4.39 0.59
CA ASN A 43 17.70 3.50 -0.40
C ASN A 43 16.18 3.56 -0.32
N PRO A 44 15.52 4.56 -0.94
CA PRO A 44 14.07 4.71 -0.89
C PRO A 44 13.32 3.54 -1.55
N VAL A 45 13.89 2.89 -2.58
CA VAL A 45 13.27 1.71 -3.23
C VAL A 45 13.15 0.56 -2.25
N ARG A 46 14.16 0.34 -1.42
CA ARG A 46 14.13 -0.70 -0.39
C ARG A 46 13.05 -0.41 0.66
N ILE A 47 12.95 0.83 1.11
CA ILE A 47 11.91 1.25 2.07
C ILE A 47 10.54 1.01 1.46
N LEU A 48 10.29 1.47 0.23
CA LEU A 48 9.03 1.29 -0.46
C LEU A 48 8.61 -0.19 -0.50
N LEU A 49 9.51 -1.09 -0.90
CA LEU A 49 9.20 -2.51 -0.99
C LEU A 49 9.00 -3.16 0.38
N LEU A 50 9.80 -2.81 1.39
CA LEU A 50 9.62 -3.33 2.76
C LEU A 50 8.30 -2.87 3.38
N VAL A 51 7.94 -1.61 3.21
CA VAL A 51 6.65 -1.08 3.66
C VAL A 51 5.51 -1.81 2.94
N ASN A 52 5.61 -2.02 1.63
CA ASN A 52 4.61 -2.77 0.87
C ASN A 52 4.48 -4.23 1.35
N VAL A 53 5.58 -4.92 1.68
CA VAL A 53 5.53 -6.26 2.29
C VAL A 53 4.70 -6.23 3.58
N VAL A 54 4.93 -5.25 4.46
CA VAL A 54 4.16 -5.12 5.71
C VAL A 54 2.70 -4.82 5.41
N LEU A 55 2.41 -3.86 4.52
CA LEU A 55 1.04 -3.46 4.17
C LEU A 55 0.25 -4.64 3.58
N TRP A 56 0.82 -5.40 2.65
CA TRP A 56 0.16 -6.58 2.07
C TRP A 56 -0.01 -7.71 3.10
N SER A 57 0.98 -7.93 3.96
CA SER A 57 0.88 -8.91 5.05
C SER A 57 -0.24 -8.54 6.03
N VAL A 58 -0.32 -7.28 6.43
CA VAL A 58 -1.38 -6.76 7.30
C VAL A 58 -2.74 -6.92 6.61
N THR A 59 -2.85 -6.58 5.31
CA THR A 59 -4.08 -6.73 4.53
C THR A 59 -4.55 -8.18 4.47
N ALA A 60 -3.64 -9.14 4.34
CA ALA A 60 -3.98 -10.56 4.37
C ALA A 60 -4.40 -11.02 5.78
N LEU A 61 -3.76 -10.51 6.84
CA LEU A 61 -3.92 -11.03 8.20
C LEU A 61 -5.14 -10.46 8.94
N PHE A 62 -5.46 -9.16 8.78
CA PHE A 62 -6.55 -8.54 9.55
C PHE A 62 -7.93 -9.14 9.22
N ALA A 63 -8.09 -9.70 8.03
CA ALA A 63 -9.33 -10.29 7.56
C ALA A 63 -9.48 -11.79 7.91
N VAL A 64 -8.44 -12.43 8.44
CA VAL A 64 -8.48 -13.89 8.76
C VAL A 64 -9.53 -14.21 9.81
N ARG A 65 -9.74 -13.34 10.79
CA ARG A 65 -10.77 -13.51 11.82
C ARG A 65 -11.73 -12.31 11.85
N SER A 66 -13.01 -12.55 12.12
CA SER A 66 -14.03 -11.51 12.34
C SER A 66 -13.80 -10.83 13.68
N SER A 67 -12.82 -9.92 13.74
CA SER A 67 -12.45 -9.21 14.95
C SER A 67 -12.19 -7.74 14.65
N ILE A 68 -12.98 -6.87 15.27
CA ILE A 68 -12.79 -5.42 15.17
C ILE A 68 -11.41 -4.99 15.69
N VAL A 69 -10.89 -5.67 16.72
CA VAL A 69 -9.57 -5.36 17.27
C VAL A 69 -8.48 -5.67 16.26
N LEU A 70 -8.55 -6.82 15.58
CA LEU A 70 -7.60 -7.21 14.55
C LEU A 70 -7.65 -6.25 13.35
N LEU A 71 -8.86 -5.87 12.94
CA LEU A 71 -9.08 -4.87 11.90
C LEU A 71 -8.50 -3.51 12.31
N ALA A 72 -8.79 -3.03 13.53
CA ALA A 72 -8.30 -1.75 14.03
C ALA A 72 -6.76 -1.69 14.10
N ILE A 73 -6.12 -2.77 14.59
CA ILE A 73 -4.65 -2.87 14.61
C ILE A 73 -4.10 -2.86 13.18
N GLY A 74 -4.69 -3.62 12.27
CA GLY A 74 -4.30 -3.64 10.86
C GLY A 74 -4.40 -2.25 10.22
N MET A 75 -5.52 -1.56 10.42
CA MET A 75 -5.73 -0.21 9.93
C MET A 75 -4.75 0.79 10.57
N ALA A 76 -4.45 0.67 11.87
CA ALA A 76 -3.48 1.54 12.54
C ALA A 76 -2.08 1.39 11.93
N VAL A 77 -1.63 0.17 11.72
CA VAL A 77 -0.34 -0.10 11.05
C VAL A 77 -0.36 0.44 9.63
N TYR A 78 -1.45 0.24 8.89
CA TYR A 78 -1.63 0.74 7.53
C TYR A 78 -1.51 2.26 7.47
N MET A 79 -2.29 2.98 8.32
CA MET A 79 -2.29 4.45 8.38
C MET A 79 -0.95 5.03 8.80
N LEU A 80 -0.23 4.36 9.70
CA LEU A 80 1.10 4.78 10.14
C LEU A 80 2.15 4.64 9.02
N LEU A 81 2.04 3.61 8.18
CA LEU A 81 3.05 3.27 7.17
C LEU A 81 2.80 3.92 5.81
N ILE A 82 1.58 4.36 5.48
CA ILE A 82 1.28 5.05 4.21
C ILE A 82 2.23 6.21 3.94
N PRO A 83 2.50 7.16 4.86
CA PRO A 83 3.39 8.27 4.58
C PRO A 83 4.82 7.85 4.22
N PHE A 84 5.29 6.71 4.73
CA PHE A 84 6.60 6.16 4.35
C PHE A 84 6.60 5.64 2.91
N ALA A 85 5.53 4.96 2.48
CA ALA A 85 5.40 4.47 1.12
C ALA A 85 5.32 5.65 0.14
N GLU A 86 4.46 6.64 0.40
CA GLU A 86 4.29 7.83 -0.42
C GLU A 86 5.58 8.66 -0.52
N ALA A 87 6.26 8.91 0.59
CA ALA A 87 7.52 9.63 0.59
C ALA A 87 8.62 8.87 -0.17
N ALA A 88 8.70 7.56 -0.01
CA ALA A 88 9.66 6.73 -0.74
C ALA A 88 9.37 6.71 -2.25
N GLU A 89 8.11 6.59 -2.65
CA GLU A 89 7.69 6.65 -4.05
C GLU A 89 8.03 7.99 -4.69
N GLN A 90 7.68 9.11 -4.04
CA GLN A 90 7.99 10.45 -4.51
C GLN A 90 9.51 10.67 -4.64
N THR A 91 10.29 10.18 -3.68
CA THR A 91 11.75 10.29 -3.73
C THR A 91 12.34 9.50 -4.91
N VAL A 92 11.85 8.27 -5.14
CA VAL A 92 12.28 7.47 -6.30
C VAL A 92 11.94 8.17 -7.61
N LEU A 93 10.72 8.67 -7.76
CA LEU A 93 10.28 9.38 -8.96
C LEU A 93 11.11 10.65 -9.20
N GLN A 94 11.41 11.43 -8.16
CA GLN A 94 12.24 12.64 -8.27
C GLN A 94 13.67 12.34 -8.67
N GLN A 95 14.25 11.22 -8.24
CA GLN A 95 15.62 10.84 -8.59
C GLN A 95 15.75 10.22 -9.99
N VAL A 96 14.69 9.54 -10.46
CA VAL A 96 14.74 8.86 -11.78
C VAL A 96 14.32 9.78 -12.92
N VAL A 97 13.43 10.74 -12.65
CA VAL A 97 12.86 11.62 -13.70
C VAL A 97 13.59 12.95 -13.75
N PRO A 98 14.15 13.36 -14.91
CA PRO A 98 14.75 14.69 -15.11
C PRO A 98 13.78 15.81 -14.73
N PHE A 99 14.29 16.87 -14.09
CA PHE A 99 13.50 17.97 -13.52
C PHE A 99 12.51 18.58 -14.53
N GLU A 100 12.94 18.76 -15.78
CA GLU A 100 12.11 19.37 -16.84
C GLU A 100 10.88 18.51 -17.21
N ARG A 101 10.90 17.22 -16.88
CA ARG A 101 9.83 16.25 -17.20
C ARG A 101 9.00 15.83 -16.00
N GLN A 102 9.41 16.18 -14.78
CA GLN A 102 8.77 15.75 -13.55
C GLN A 102 7.28 16.08 -13.52
N GLY A 103 6.90 17.32 -13.84
CA GLY A 103 5.49 17.72 -13.84
C GLY A 103 4.61 16.87 -14.75
N ARG A 104 5.12 16.53 -15.94
CA ARG A 104 4.37 15.67 -16.89
C ARG A 104 4.27 14.23 -16.43
N VAL A 105 5.38 13.67 -15.94
CA VAL A 105 5.44 12.26 -15.48
C VAL A 105 4.58 12.09 -14.22
N PHE A 106 4.69 13.00 -13.26
CA PHE A 106 3.89 12.95 -12.03
C PHE A 106 2.40 13.15 -12.31
N GLY A 107 2.05 14.10 -13.17
CA GLY A 107 0.66 14.30 -13.60
C GLY A 107 0.08 13.08 -14.30
N PHE A 108 0.87 12.40 -15.13
CA PHE A 108 0.44 11.15 -15.78
C PHE A 108 0.29 10.02 -14.75
N ALA A 109 1.27 9.81 -13.86
CA ALA A 109 1.21 8.80 -12.82
C ALA A 109 -0.02 8.97 -11.91
N GLN A 110 -0.27 10.19 -11.44
CA GLN A 110 -1.46 10.55 -10.66
C GLN A 110 -2.76 10.31 -11.43
N SER A 111 -2.80 10.63 -12.73
CA SER A 111 -3.98 10.40 -13.56
C SER A 111 -4.29 8.91 -13.70
N VAL A 112 -3.27 8.07 -13.88
CA VAL A 112 -3.41 6.60 -13.95
C VAL A 112 -3.88 6.04 -12.61
N GLU A 113 -3.29 6.48 -11.51
CA GLU A 113 -3.65 6.06 -10.15
C GLU A 113 -5.11 6.43 -9.83
N GLN A 114 -5.52 7.67 -10.12
CA GLN A 114 -6.89 8.14 -9.89
C GLN A 114 -7.91 7.41 -10.79
N ALA A 115 -7.55 7.07 -12.02
CA ALA A 115 -8.41 6.30 -12.91
C ALA A 115 -8.51 4.82 -12.52
N ALA A 116 -7.46 4.25 -11.94
CA ALA A 116 -7.45 2.86 -11.49
C ALA A 116 -8.42 2.62 -10.34
N SER A 117 -8.62 3.59 -9.44
CA SER A 117 -9.47 3.46 -8.25
C SER A 117 -10.95 3.18 -8.61
N PRO A 118 -11.67 3.98 -9.41
CA PRO A 118 -13.04 3.69 -9.79
C PRO A 118 -13.16 2.44 -10.66
N LEU A 119 -12.20 2.18 -11.55
CA LEU A 119 -12.20 0.98 -12.38
C LEU A 119 -12.09 -0.29 -11.52
N THR A 120 -11.19 -0.30 -10.57
CA THR A 120 -11.03 -1.42 -9.63
C THR A 120 -12.28 -1.62 -8.78
N SER A 121 -12.88 -0.54 -8.26
CA SER A 121 -14.10 -0.60 -7.47
C SER A 121 -15.28 -1.14 -8.28
N PHE A 122 -15.39 -0.72 -9.56
CA PHE A 122 -16.42 -1.20 -10.48
C PHE A 122 -16.30 -2.70 -10.80
N LEU A 123 -15.07 -3.23 -10.86
CA LEU A 123 -14.84 -4.64 -11.12
C LEU A 123 -14.96 -5.50 -9.85
N ILE A 124 -14.34 -5.05 -8.74
CA ILE A 124 -14.31 -5.83 -7.49
C ILE A 124 -15.69 -5.94 -6.86
N GLY A 125 -16.53 -4.89 -6.93
CA GLY A 125 -17.88 -4.90 -6.38
C GLY A 125 -18.72 -6.09 -6.90
N PRO A 126 -18.98 -6.19 -8.20
CA PRO A 126 -19.73 -7.28 -8.81
C PRO A 126 -19.07 -8.66 -8.57
N ILE A 127 -17.75 -8.77 -8.70
CA ILE A 127 -17.03 -10.03 -8.46
C ILE A 127 -17.29 -10.50 -7.01
N THR A 128 -17.16 -9.60 -6.06
CA THR A 128 -17.41 -9.91 -4.65
C THR A 128 -18.86 -10.31 -4.43
N GLN A 129 -19.81 -9.54 -4.94
CA GLN A 129 -21.25 -9.73 -4.75
C GLN A 129 -21.76 -11.02 -5.40
N PHE A 130 -21.37 -11.29 -6.64
CA PHE A 130 -21.96 -12.37 -7.44
C PHE A 130 -21.13 -13.67 -7.46
N ALA A 131 -19.84 -13.60 -7.10
CA ALA A 131 -18.99 -14.78 -7.09
C ALA A 131 -18.49 -15.13 -5.68
N VAL A 132 -17.84 -14.19 -4.97
CA VAL A 132 -17.14 -14.53 -3.72
C VAL A 132 -18.10 -14.69 -2.54
N ILE A 133 -19.13 -13.85 -2.43
CA ILE A 133 -20.13 -13.98 -1.35
C ILE A 133 -20.89 -15.30 -1.48
N PRO A 134 -21.49 -15.69 -2.64
CA PRO A 134 -22.13 -17.00 -2.78
C PRO A 134 -21.17 -18.18 -2.55
N PHE A 135 -19.92 -18.05 -2.99
CA PHE A 135 -18.88 -19.06 -2.74
C PHE A 135 -18.65 -19.32 -1.24
N MET A 136 -18.70 -18.27 -0.40
CA MET A 136 -18.48 -18.35 1.05
C MET A 136 -19.77 -18.51 1.88
N THR A 137 -20.95 -18.40 1.25
CA THR A 137 -22.24 -18.57 1.95
C THR A 137 -22.74 -20.01 1.79
N ASP A 138 -22.93 -20.48 0.55
CA ASP A 138 -23.52 -21.77 0.25
C ASP A 138 -22.64 -22.64 -0.66
N GLY A 139 -21.54 -22.06 -1.16
CA GLY A 139 -20.66 -22.66 -2.15
C GLY A 139 -19.65 -23.65 -1.58
N TRP A 140 -18.73 -24.06 -2.45
CA TRP A 140 -17.63 -24.96 -2.10
C TRP A 140 -16.69 -24.37 -1.03
N GLY A 141 -16.46 -23.04 -1.04
CA GLY A 141 -15.67 -22.34 -0.03
C GLY A 141 -16.26 -22.47 1.37
N ALA A 142 -17.57 -22.29 1.52
CA ALA A 142 -18.25 -22.47 2.81
C ALA A 142 -18.05 -23.88 3.39
N ARG A 143 -18.02 -24.89 2.53
CA ARG A 143 -17.84 -26.31 2.94
C ARG A 143 -16.40 -26.69 3.24
N THR A 144 -15.41 -26.09 2.55
CA THR A 144 -14.00 -26.49 2.66
C THR A 144 -13.22 -25.62 3.63
N ILE A 145 -13.32 -24.30 3.53
CA ILE A 145 -12.60 -23.35 4.39
C ILE A 145 -13.47 -22.72 5.47
N GLY A 146 -14.81 -22.78 5.32
CA GLY A 146 -15.76 -22.25 6.30
C GLY A 146 -15.58 -22.77 7.74
N PRO A 147 -15.24 -24.05 7.99
CA PRO A 147 -15.07 -24.56 9.35
C PRO A 147 -14.03 -23.82 10.20
N TRP A 148 -13.02 -23.21 9.59
CA TRP A 148 -11.99 -22.44 10.32
C TRP A 148 -11.99 -20.95 9.97
N PHE A 149 -12.42 -20.59 8.77
CA PHE A 149 -12.42 -19.19 8.30
C PHE A 149 -13.75 -18.49 8.61
N GLY A 150 -14.86 -19.26 8.74
CA GLY A 150 -16.22 -18.78 8.85
C GLY A 150 -16.95 -18.74 7.51
N THR A 151 -18.27 -18.56 7.57
CA THR A 151 -19.16 -18.52 6.41
C THR A 151 -20.00 -17.25 6.42
N GLY A 152 -20.57 -16.86 5.27
CA GLY A 152 -21.45 -15.72 5.15
C GLY A 152 -20.86 -14.58 4.30
N PRO A 153 -21.65 -13.51 4.06
CA PRO A 153 -21.28 -12.41 3.17
C PRO A 153 -20.04 -11.64 3.63
N ASP A 154 -19.92 -11.37 4.91
CA ASP A 154 -18.76 -10.70 5.53
C ASP A 154 -17.47 -11.52 5.37
N ARG A 155 -17.58 -12.85 5.42
CA ARG A 155 -16.45 -13.76 5.18
C ARG A 155 -16.06 -13.83 3.69
N GLY A 156 -17.04 -13.64 2.80
CA GLY A 156 -16.76 -13.44 1.37
C GLY A 156 -15.91 -12.19 1.15
N ILE A 157 -16.27 -11.07 1.74
CA ILE A 157 -15.48 -9.82 1.66
C ILE A 157 -14.08 -10.03 2.29
N ALA A 158 -14.02 -10.68 3.45
CA ALA A 158 -12.75 -11.00 4.11
C ALA A 158 -11.83 -11.86 3.23
N LEU A 159 -12.38 -12.83 2.49
CA LEU A 159 -11.62 -13.66 1.56
C LEU A 159 -10.99 -12.82 0.44
N VAL A 160 -11.71 -11.81 -0.08
CA VAL A 160 -11.12 -10.89 -1.08
C VAL A 160 -9.89 -10.20 -0.52
N PHE A 161 -9.93 -9.68 0.71
CA PHE A 161 -8.76 -9.05 1.34
C PHE A 161 -7.59 -10.02 1.51
N VAL A 162 -7.85 -11.26 1.94
CA VAL A 162 -6.81 -12.27 2.07
C VAL A 162 -6.16 -12.59 0.72
N VAL A 163 -6.98 -12.83 -0.31
CA VAL A 163 -6.47 -13.15 -1.66
C VAL A 163 -5.66 -11.99 -2.23
N VAL A 164 -6.20 -10.77 -2.18
CA VAL A 164 -5.52 -9.57 -2.68
C VAL A 164 -4.23 -9.30 -1.88
N GLY A 165 -4.28 -9.45 -0.55
CA GLY A 165 -3.12 -9.30 0.32
C GLY A 165 -2.00 -10.30 -0.02
N VAL A 166 -2.36 -11.57 -0.22
CA VAL A 166 -1.39 -12.61 -0.60
C VAL A 166 -0.82 -12.36 -2.01
N LEU A 167 -1.66 -12.00 -2.98
CA LEU A 167 -1.20 -11.65 -4.33
C LEU A 167 -0.27 -10.44 -4.33
N GLY A 168 -0.61 -9.39 -3.60
CA GLY A 168 0.24 -8.20 -3.44
C GLY A 168 1.57 -8.52 -2.76
N LEU A 169 1.54 -9.36 -1.71
CA LEU A 169 2.73 -9.82 -1.02
C LEU A 169 3.65 -10.61 -1.96
N VAL A 170 3.11 -11.58 -2.69
CA VAL A 170 3.86 -12.37 -3.68
C VAL A 170 4.46 -11.46 -4.76
N ALA A 171 3.68 -10.56 -5.33
CA ALA A 171 4.16 -9.61 -6.33
C ALA A 171 5.29 -8.74 -5.80
N THR A 172 5.17 -8.21 -4.57
CA THR A 172 6.20 -7.38 -3.94
C THR A 172 7.48 -8.18 -3.67
N VAL A 173 7.35 -9.39 -3.15
CA VAL A 173 8.49 -10.28 -2.91
C VAL A 173 9.19 -10.63 -4.22
N LEU A 174 8.45 -10.97 -5.28
CA LEU A 174 9.03 -11.22 -6.62
C LEU A 174 9.73 -9.95 -7.16
N ALA A 175 9.15 -8.77 -6.95
CA ALA A 175 9.80 -7.51 -7.32
C ALA A 175 11.14 -7.31 -6.59
N MET A 176 11.23 -7.67 -5.30
CA MET A 176 12.49 -7.59 -4.53
C MET A 176 13.58 -8.53 -5.05
N TYR A 177 13.21 -9.68 -5.61
CA TYR A 177 14.17 -10.62 -6.24
C TYR A 177 14.50 -10.29 -7.69
N SER A 178 13.81 -9.32 -8.31
CA SER A 178 14.03 -8.96 -9.71
C SER A 178 15.39 -8.29 -9.93
N ARG A 179 15.94 -8.44 -11.14
CA ARG A 179 17.16 -7.73 -11.56
C ARG A 179 16.97 -6.21 -11.57
N TYR A 180 15.78 -5.77 -11.92
CA TYR A 180 15.43 -4.34 -11.98
C TYR A 180 15.53 -3.66 -10.61
N TYR A 181 15.08 -4.34 -9.55
CA TYR A 181 15.24 -3.85 -8.18
C TYR A 181 16.73 -3.67 -7.83
N ARG A 182 17.57 -4.66 -8.15
CA ARG A 182 19.01 -4.60 -7.84
C ARG A 182 19.71 -3.46 -8.58
N GLU A 183 19.38 -3.27 -9.86
CA GLU A 183 19.92 -2.20 -10.70
C GLU A 183 19.49 -0.81 -10.16
N LEU A 184 18.19 -0.64 -9.87
CA LEU A 184 17.63 0.61 -9.35
C LEU A 184 18.17 0.92 -7.95
N SER A 185 18.20 -0.06 -7.07
CA SER A 185 18.73 0.07 -5.72
C SER A 185 20.22 0.46 -5.72
N ALA A 186 21.02 -0.14 -6.61
CA ALA A 186 22.44 0.19 -6.77
C ALA A 186 22.64 1.61 -7.35
N ALA A 187 21.78 2.06 -8.27
CA ALA A 187 21.82 3.41 -8.82
C ALA A 187 21.51 4.47 -7.73
N MET A 188 20.48 4.22 -6.91
CA MET A 188 20.10 5.10 -5.80
C MET A 188 21.22 5.25 -4.76
N THR A 189 21.88 4.15 -4.42
CA THR A 189 22.97 4.17 -3.43
C THR A 189 24.23 4.90 -3.97
N ARG A 190 24.48 4.84 -5.27
CA ARG A 190 25.59 5.60 -5.88
C ARG A 190 25.33 7.10 -5.94
N GLY A 191 24.12 7.52 -6.34
CA GLY A 191 23.74 8.94 -6.42
C GLY A 191 23.76 9.64 -5.05
N SER A 192 23.57 8.92 -3.96
CA SER A 192 23.65 9.47 -2.60
C SER A 192 25.10 9.65 -2.08
N HIS A 193 26.11 9.15 -2.80
CA HIS A 193 27.52 9.23 -2.42
C HIS A 193 28.34 10.19 -3.30
N GLU A 194 27.73 10.78 -4.33
CA GLU A 194 28.40 11.80 -5.15
C GLU A 194 28.20 13.17 -4.47
N PRO A 195 29.24 13.76 -3.87
CA PRO A 195 29.10 15.08 -3.23
C PRO A 195 28.86 16.11 -4.34
N ASP A 196 27.82 16.95 -4.18
CA ASP A 196 27.49 18.11 -5.00
C ASP A 196 28.63 19.17 -4.95
N GLY A 197 29.83 18.85 -5.38
CA GLY A 197 30.97 19.68 -5.10
C GLY A 197 31.99 19.90 -6.21
N GLU A 198 32.06 19.05 -7.23
CA GLU A 198 33.18 19.21 -8.19
C GLU A 198 32.81 19.65 -9.62
N ALA A 199 31.54 19.55 -10.02
CA ALA A 199 31.13 19.93 -11.37
C ALA A 199 30.95 21.46 -11.56
N GLY A 200 30.81 22.24 -10.49
CA GLY A 200 30.55 23.69 -10.55
C GLY A 200 31.77 24.57 -10.62
N TYR A 201 32.92 24.14 -10.13
CA TYR A 201 34.13 25.00 -10.04
C TYR A 201 35.07 24.86 -11.23
N ALA A 202 34.99 23.83 -12.04
CA ALA A 202 35.88 23.64 -13.19
C ALA A 202 35.53 24.53 -14.40
N GLN A 203 34.33 25.09 -14.49
CA GLN A 203 33.95 25.98 -15.61
C GLN A 203 34.15 27.48 -15.35
N VAL A 204 34.44 27.90 -14.13
CA VAL A 204 34.62 29.33 -13.79
C VAL A 204 36.08 29.77 -13.87
N THR A 205 37.03 28.83 -13.92
CA THR A 205 38.49 29.18 -13.94
C THR A 205 39.14 29.08 -15.29
N SER A 206 38.37 28.85 -16.37
CA SER A 206 38.88 28.79 -17.75
C SER A 206 38.27 29.85 -18.69
N GLY A 207 37.77 30.97 -18.13
CA GLY A 207 37.30 32.11 -18.93
C GLY A 207 38.13 33.35 -18.68
#